data_a44dfc2d88225591cae30ddca06acbee
#
_entry.id   a44dfc2d88225591cae30ddca06acbee
#
_cell.length_a   1.000
_cell.length_b   1.000
_cell.length_c   1.000
_cell.angle_alpha   90.00
_cell.angle_beta   90.00
_cell.angle_gamma   90.00
#
_symmetry.space_group_name_H-M   'P 1'
#
loop_
_entity.id
_entity.type
_entity.pdbx_description
1 polymer ?
#
loop_
_entity_poly.entity_id
_entity_poly.type
_entity_poly.pdbx_seq_one_letter_code
_entity_poly.pdbx_strand_id
1 'polypeptide(L)'
;MIKRRSLRTRAIKLLILDESDEMLSRGFKDQIYDVYRYLPPELQVCLISATLPHEILEITSKFMTEPVRILVKRDELTLEGIKQFFVAVEKEEWKFDTLCDLYDTLTITQAVIFCNTKRKVDWLTEKMRSNNFTVSSMHGDMPQRERDAIMKEFRSGDTRVLITTDVWARGIDVQQVSLVINYDLPNNRELYIHRIGRSGRFGRKGVAINFVRSDDIRILRDIEQYYSTQIDEMPMNVADLI
;
A
#
# COMPACT_ATOMS: atom_id res chain seq x y z
N MET A 1 25.37 8.91 -7.21
CA MET A 1 26.14 8.99 -5.95
C MET A 1 27.41 8.12 -6.02
N ILE A 2 27.35 6.86 -6.39
CA ILE A 2 28.52 5.95 -6.47
C ILE A 2 29.57 6.49 -7.45
N LYS A 3 29.19 6.76 -8.72
CA LYS A 3 30.08 7.33 -9.75
C LYS A 3 30.72 8.66 -9.35
N ARG A 4 30.02 9.47 -8.55
CA ARG A 4 30.54 10.74 -8.01
C ARG A 4 31.37 10.56 -6.74
N ARG A 5 31.61 9.33 -6.30
CA ARG A 5 32.34 8.98 -5.07
C ARG A 5 31.74 9.56 -3.77
N SER A 6 30.49 10.02 -3.82
CA SER A 6 29.74 10.46 -2.63
C SER A 6 29.30 9.29 -1.74
N LEU A 7 29.20 8.10 -2.32
CA LEU A 7 28.95 6.83 -1.63
C LEU A 7 30.11 5.89 -1.90
N ARG A 8 30.78 5.44 -0.82
CA ARG A 8 31.87 4.45 -0.89
C ARG A 8 31.28 3.06 -0.72
N THR A 9 31.48 2.19 -1.72
CA THR A 9 30.86 0.84 -1.74
C THR A 9 31.79 -0.27 -1.26
N ARG A 10 33.12 -0.04 -1.18
CA ARG A 10 34.13 -1.07 -0.91
C ARG A 10 33.97 -1.81 0.44
N ALA A 11 33.36 -1.16 1.43
CA ALA A 11 33.15 -1.72 2.76
C ALA A 11 31.73 -2.23 3.00
N ILE A 12 30.88 -2.23 1.99
CA ILE A 12 29.50 -2.72 2.10
C ILE A 12 29.53 -4.25 2.14
N LYS A 13 28.90 -4.83 3.14
CA LYS A 13 28.85 -6.28 3.37
C LYS A 13 27.47 -6.87 3.10
N LEU A 14 26.44 -6.05 3.05
CA LEU A 14 25.05 -6.48 2.90
C LEU A 14 24.32 -5.57 1.93
N LEU A 15 23.63 -6.17 0.97
CA LEU A 15 22.65 -5.53 0.10
C LEU A 15 21.27 -6.06 0.44
N ILE A 16 20.35 -5.17 0.79
CA ILE A 16 18.96 -5.50 1.02
C ILE A 16 18.12 -4.91 -0.10
N LEU A 17 17.40 -5.77 -0.82
CA LEU A 17 16.40 -5.40 -1.82
C LEU A 17 15.03 -5.63 -1.20
N ASP A 18 14.46 -4.59 -0.62
CA ASP A 18 13.13 -4.62 -0.04
C ASP A 18 12.08 -4.16 -1.05
N GLU A 19 10.85 -4.66 -0.95
CA GLU A 19 9.76 -4.41 -1.90
C GLU A 19 10.18 -4.70 -3.36
N SER A 20 10.88 -5.82 -3.57
CA SER A 20 11.54 -6.14 -4.85
C SER A 20 10.55 -6.29 -6.00
N ASP A 21 9.35 -6.78 -5.76
CA ASP A 21 8.26 -6.87 -6.74
C ASP A 21 7.84 -5.49 -7.27
N GLU A 22 7.75 -4.50 -6.38
CA GLU A 22 7.44 -3.12 -6.77
C GLU A 22 8.58 -2.48 -7.56
N MET A 23 9.81 -2.67 -7.10
CA MET A 23 10.97 -2.12 -7.80
C MET A 23 11.04 -2.62 -9.23
N LEU A 24 10.75 -3.91 -9.46
CA LEU A 24 10.74 -4.51 -10.79
C LEU A 24 9.55 -4.04 -11.63
N SER A 25 8.35 -3.98 -11.06
CA SER A 25 7.15 -3.53 -11.77
C SER A 25 7.28 -2.08 -12.26
N ARG A 26 8.07 -1.25 -11.57
CA ARG A 26 8.40 0.12 -11.98
C ARG A 26 9.59 0.24 -12.94
N GLY A 27 10.15 -0.87 -13.38
CA GLY A 27 11.25 -0.89 -14.34
C GLY A 27 12.62 -0.54 -13.77
N PHE A 28 12.83 -0.67 -12.45
CA PHE A 28 14.14 -0.42 -11.82
C PHE A 28 15.15 -1.56 -11.98
N LYS A 29 14.87 -2.56 -12.81
CA LYS A 29 15.75 -3.72 -13.00
C LYS A 29 17.18 -3.31 -13.36
N ASP A 30 17.35 -2.44 -14.33
CA ASP A 30 18.67 -2.00 -14.79
C ASP A 30 19.43 -1.21 -13.71
N GLN A 31 18.71 -0.37 -12.95
CA GLN A 31 19.31 0.39 -11.86
C GLN A 31 19.79 -0.52 -10.73
N ILE A 32 19.05 -1.58 -10.42
CA ILE A 32 19.45 -2.60 -9.43
C ILE A 32 20.77 -3.27 -9.89
N TYR A 33 20.83 -3.70 -11.16
CA TYR A 33 22.04 -4.29 -11.74
C TYR A 33 23.22 -3.32 -11.73
N ASP A 34 22.99 -2.06 -12.08
CA ASP A 34 24.02 -1.03 -12.08
C ASP A 34 24.59 -0.79 -10.68
N VAL A 35 23.73 -0.76 -9.64
CA VAL A 35 24.19 -0.63 -8.25
C VAL A 35 24.99 -1.86 -7.85
N TYR A 36 24.48 -3.06 -8.13
CA TYR A 36 25.13 -4.33 -7.76
C TYR A 36 26.54 -4.45 -8.30
N ARG A 37 26.81 -4.00 -9.53
CA ARG A 37 28.14 -4.03 -10.16
C ARG A 37 29.20 -3.21 -9.42
N TYR A 38 28.83 -2.25 -8.59
CA TYR A 38 29.74 -1.43 -7.80
C TYR A 38 29.98 -1.98 -6.39
N LEU A 39 29.32 -3.08 -6.04
CA LEU A 39 29.43 -3.67 -4.72
C LEU A 39 30.52 -4.77 -4.70
N PRO A 40 31.09 -5.09 -3.52
CA PRO A 40 32.09 -6.15 -3.41
C PRO A 40 31.53 -7.52 -3.84
N PRO A 41 32.37 -8.41 -4.41
CA PRO A 41 31.92 -9.73 -4.86
C PRO A 41 31.50 -10.67 -3.70
N GLU A 42 32.00 -10.43 -2.49
CA GLU A 42 31.71 -11.22 -1.28
C GLU A 42 30.46 -10.70 -0.51
N LEU A 43 29.66 -9.89 -1.18
CA LEU A 43 28.48 -9.27 -0.61
C LEU A 43 27.41 -10.31 -0.25
N GLN A 44 26.86 -10.22 0.94
CA GLN A 44 25.62 -10.91 1.27
C GLN A 44 24.43 -10.15 0.66
N VAL A 45 23.52 -10.88 0.03
CA VAL A 45 22.30 -10.30 -0.56
C VAL A 45 21.09 -10.84 0.18
N CYS A 46 20.20 -9.94 0.59
CA CYS A 46 18.88 -10.23 1.16
C CYS A 46 17.82 -9.64 0.24
N LEU A 47 16.92 -10.49 -0.25
CA LEU A 47 15.80 -10.08 -1.09
C LEU A 47 14.50 -10.33 -0.33
N ILE A 48 13.69 -9.28 -0.22
CA ILE A 48 12.39 -9.31 0.46
C ILE A 48 11.33 -8.86 -0.53
N SER A 49 10.26 -9.66 -0.65
CA SER A 49 9.18 -9.38 -1.58
C SER A 49 7.87 -9.96 -1.07
N ALA A 50 6.77 -9.23 -1.24
CA ALA A 50 5.44 -9.72 -0.90
C ALA A 50 4.93 -10.75 -1.92
N THR A 51 5.41 -10.69 -3.16
CA THR A 51 5.04 -11.59 -4.25
C THR A 51 6.30 -12.15 -4.92
N LEU A 52 6.18 -13.28 -5.62
CA LEU A 52 7.29 -13.94 -6.32
C LEU A 52 7.01 -14.08 -7.82
N PRO A 53 6.95 -12.96 -8.57
CA PRO A 53 6.89 -13.03 -10.02
C PRO A 53 8.19 -13.60 -10.61
N HIS A 54 8.15 -14.01 -11.87
CA HIS A 54 9.29 -14.64 -12.55
C HIS A 54 10.55 -13.77 -12.51
N GLU A 55 10.41 -12.47 -12.61
CA GLU A 55 11.51 -11.50 -12.59
C GLU A 55 12.26 -11.50 -11.25
N ILE A 56 11.56 -11.73 -10.14
CA ILE A 56 12.18 -11.91 -8.81
C ILE A 56 13.07 -13.16 -8.81
N LEU A 57 12.57 -14.27 -9.34
CA LEU A 57 13.32 -15.51 -9.41
C LEU A 57 14.58 -15.36 -10.28
N GLU A 58 14.49 -14.60 -11.36
CA GLU A 58 15.63 -14.28 -12.24
C GLU A 58 16.70 -13.47 -11.51
N ILE A 59 16.32 -12.43 -10.76
CA ILE A 59 17.26 -11.65 -9.94
C ILE A 59 17.90 -12.53 -8.87
N THR A 60 17.12 -13.35 -8.19
CA THR A 60 17.64 -14.29 -7.18
C THR A 60 18.72 -15.18 -7.74
N SER A 61 18.51 -15.75 -8.93
CA SER A 61 19.49 -16.63 -9.56
C SER A 61 20.79 -15.92 -9.99
N LYS A 62 20.73 -14.62 -10.26
CA LYS A 62 21.88 -13.82 -10.69
C LYS A 62 22.69 -13.22 -9.54
N PHE A 63 22.05 -12.88 -8.43
CA PHE A 63 22.68 -12.17 -7.31
C PHE A 63 22.99 -13.05 -6.12
N MET A 64 22.42 -14.26 -6.07
CA MET A 64 22.58 -15.16 -4.95
C MET A 64 23.06 -16.53 -5.39
N THR A 65 23.97 -17.11 -4.61
CA THR A 65 24.42 -18.49 -4.77
C THR A 65 23.85 -19.32 -3.64
N GLU A 66 23.10 -20.36 -3.97
CA GLU A 66 22.44 -21.27 -3.00
C GLU A 66 21.71 -20.53 -1.87
N PRO A 67 20.77 -19.61 -2.22
CA PRO A 67 20.12 -18.79 -1.19
C PRO A 67 19.25 -19.62 -0.25
N VAL A 68 19.28 -19.27 1.03
CA VAL A 68 18.25 -19.72 1.97
C VAL A 68 16.93 -19.11 1.58
N ARG A 69 15.90 -19.94 1.38
CA ARG A 69 14.56 -19.50 0.97
C ARG A 69 13.59 -19.66 2.11
N ILE A 70 13.05 -18.52 2.55
CA ILE A 70 11.95 -18.48 3.51
C ILE A 70 10.70 -18.07 2.72
N LEU A 71 9.89 -19.06 2.37
CA LEU A 71 8.71 -18.87 1.54
C LEU A 71 7.46 -19.07 2.39
N VAL A 72 6.55 -18.09 2.32
CA VAL A 72 5.22 -18.20 2.90
C VAL A 72 4.30 -18.76 1.82
N LYS A 73 3.54 -19.79 2.15
CA LYS A 73 2.54 -20.34 1.21
C LYS A 73 1.43 -19.32 0.96
N ARG A 74 0.78 -19.40 -0.20
CA ARG A 74 -0.31 -18.47 -0.55
C ARG A 74 -1.47 -18.53 0.42
N ASP A 75 -1.79 -19.72 0.89
CA ASP A 75 -2.81 -20.00 1.91
C ASP A 75 -2.40 -19.55 3.32
N GLU A 76 -1.13 -19.25 3.53
CA GLU A 76 -0.59 -18.66 4.76
C GLU A 76 -0.32 -17.15 4.64
N LEU A 77 -0.48 -16.55 3.45
CA LEU A 77 -0.53 -15.09 3.27
C LEU A 77 -1.84 -14.58 3.86
N THR A 78 -1.92 -14.61 5.17
CA THR A 78 -3.12 -14.26 5.88
C THR A 78 -3.26 -12.75 5.96
N LEU A 79 -4.40 -12.28 5.47
CA LEU A 79 -4.96 -11.00 5.85
C LEU A 79 -5.64 -11.15 7.23
N GLU A 80 -5.12 -12.08 8.04
CA GLU A 80 -5.57 -12.34 9.40
C GLU A 80 -5.52 -11.06 10.22
N GLY A 81 -6.58 -10.78 10.93
CA GLY A 81 -6.72 -9.55 11.70
C GLY A 81 -7.27 -8.36 10.88
N ILE A 82 -7.46 -8.49 9.57
CA ILE A 82 -8.10 -7.45 8.75
C ILE A 82 -9.49 -7.93 8.33
N LYS A 83 -10.52 -7.29 8.84
CA LYS A 83 -11.89 -7.49 8.34
C LYS A 83 -12.04 -6.71 7.04
N GLN A 84 -12.52 -7.37 6.01
CA GLN A 84 -12.63 -6.81 4.67
C GLN A 84 -14.08 -6.75 4.24
N PHE A 85 -14.50 -5.58 3.78
CA PHE A 85 -15.86 -5.32 3.33
C PHE A 85 -15.88 -4.66 1.96
N PHE A 86 -16.99 -4.79 1.26
CA PHE A 86 -17.28 -4.00 0.08
C PHE A 86 -18.62 -3.29 0.22
N VAL A 87 -18.70 -2.12 -0.42
CA VAL A 87 -19.93 -1.37 -0.63
C VAL A 87 -20.17 -1.31 -2.13
N ALA A 88 -21.28 -1.88 -2.58
CA ALA A 88 -21.69 -1.79 -3.97
C ALA A 88 -22.19 -0.37 -4.25
N VAL A 89 -21.55 0.32 -5.20
CA VAL A 89 -21.91 1.67 -5.60
C VAL A 89 -22.20 1.67 -7.10
N GLU A 90 -23.44 1.91 -7.48
CA GLU A 90 -23.86 1.84 -8.88
C GLU A 90 -23.22 2.92 -9.76
N LYS A 91 -23.06 4.14 -9.22
CA LYS A 91 -22.53 5.30 -9.92
C LYS A 91 -21.31 5.88 -9.23
N GLU A 92 -20.36 6.36 -10.02
CA GLU A 92 -19.12 6.94 -9.50
C GLU A 92 -19.38 8.13 -8.54
N GLU A 93 -20.38 8.97 -8.87
CA GLU A 93 -20.75 10.11 -8.04
C GLU A 93 -21.26 9.72 -6.64
N TRP A 94 -21.85 8.53 -6.49
CA TRP A 94 -22.36 8.05 -5.19
C TRP A 94 -21.27 7.59 -4.22
N LYS A 95 -20.06 7.36 -4.73
CA LYS A 95 -18.90 7.06 -3.86
C LYS A 95 -18.63 8.17 -2.86
N PHE A 96 -18.81 9.43 -3.27
CA PHE A 96 -18.59 10.57 -2.39
C PHE A 96 -19.62 10.61 -1.26
N ASP A 97 -20.90 10.43 -1.58
CA ASP A 97 -21.98 10.41 -0.58
C ASP A 97 -21.76 9.27 0.41
N THR A 98 -21.40 8.08 -0.10
CA THR A 98 -21.04 6.92 0.74
C THR A 98 -19.86 7.23 1.66
N LEU A 99 -18.84 7.94 1.17
CA LEU A 99 -17.70 8.33 1.98
C LEU A 99 -18.11 9.34 3.08
N CYS A 100 -18.99 10.29 2.76
CA CYS A 100 -19.51 11.24 3.75
C CYS A 100 -20.28 10.53 4.86
N ASP A 101 -21.09 9.54 4.55
CA ASP A 101 -21.85 8.76 5.52
C ASP A 101 -20.90 7.96 6.46
N LEU A 102 -19.72 7.61 5.98
CA LEU A 102 -18.71 6.91 6.77
C LEU A 102 -17.79 7.84 7.56
N TYR A 103 -17.81 9.15 7.31
CA TYR A 103 -16.77 10.05 7.83
C TYR A 103 -16.70 10.09 9.35
N ASP A 104 -17.82 10.06 10.03
CA ASP A 104 -17.84 10.05 11.50
C ASP A 104 -17.14 8.82 12.07
N THR A 105 -17.24 7.69 11.37
CA THR A 105 -16.51 6.46 11.66
C THR A 105 -15.01 6.60 11.41
N LEU A 106 -14.62 7.37 10.36
CA LEU A 106 -13.20 7.61 10.02
C LEU A 106 -12.46 8.44 11.06
N THR A 107 -13.16 9.32 11.77
CA THR A 107 -12.55 10.25 12.73
C THR A 107 -12.23 9.62 14.08
N ILE A 108 -12.79 8.45 14.38
CA ILE A 108 -12.53 7.72 15.64
C ILE A 108 -11.09 7.19 15.67
N THR A 109 -10.57 6.80 14.51
CA THR A 109 -9.23 6.22 14.34
C THR A 109 -8.50 6.85 13.17
N GLN A 110 -7.23 6.52 12.96
CA GLN A 110 -6.53 6.94 11.75
C GLN A 110 -6.96 6.10 10.56
N ALA A 111 -7.35 6.77 9.48
CA ALA A 111 -7.81 6.17 8.24
C ALA A 111 -7.01 6.65 7.03
N VAL A 112 -6.84 5.74 6.07
CA VAL A 112 -6.24 6.05 4.76
C VAL A 112 -7.25 5.74 3.66
N ILE A 113 -7.43 6.70 2.76
CA ILE A 113 -8.32 6.59 1.60
C ILE A 113 -7.46 6.54 0.34
N PHE A 114 -7.56 5.44 -0.40
CA PHE A 114 -6.81 5.24 -1.64
C PHE A 114 -7.63 5.58 -2.88
N CYS A 115 -7.04 6.41 -3.74
CA CYS A 115 -7.50 6.69 -5.09
C CYS A 115 -6.46 6.23 -6.11
N ASN A 116 -6.90 5.85 -7.31
CA ASN A 116 -6.00 5.35 -8.35
C ASN A 116 -5.22 6.44 -9.08
N THR A 117 -5.65 7.71 -9.03
CA THR A 117 -4.99 8.82 -9.71
C THR A 117 -4.78 10.02 -8.81
N LYS A 118 -3.71 10.78 -9.06
CA LYS A 118 -3.39 12.04 -8.37
C LYS A 118 -4.53 13.07 -8.53
N ARG A 119 -5.07 13.19 -9.74
CA ARG A 119 -6.20 14.09 -10.02
C ARG A 119 -7.42 13.78 -9.16
N LYS A 120 -7.70 12.49 -8.94
CA LYS A 120 -8.79 12.08 -8.06
C LYS A 120 -8.50 12.38 -6.60
N VAL A 121 -7.25 12.22 -6.15
CA VAL A 121 -6.81 12.63 -4.80
C VAL A 121 -7.08 14.12 -4.59
N ASP A 122 -6.63 14.97 -5.52
CA ASP A 122 -6.82 16.42 -5.41
C ASP A 122 -8.31 16.79 -5.43
N TRP A 123 -9.06 16.24 -6.37
CA TRP A 123 -10.52 16.47 -6.47
C TRP A 123 -11.26 16.04 -5.20
N LEU A 124 -10.97 14.84 -4.69
CA LEU A 124 -11.65 14.32 -3.50
C LEU A 124 -11.29 15.13 -2.26
N THR A 125 -10.02 15.53 -2.13
CA THR A 125 -9.54 16.35 -1.03
C THR A 125 -10.26 17.71 -1.01
N GLU A 126 -10.34 18.38 -2.15
CA GLU A 126 -11.03 19.67 -2.28
C GLU A 126 -12.52 19.52 -1.98
N LYS A 127 -13.17 18.49 -2.52
CA LYS A 127 -14.59 18.22 -2.32
C LYS A 127 -14.89 17.90 -0.85
N MET A 128 -14.05 17.13 -0.17
CA MET A 128 -14.17 16.84 1.26
C MET A 128 -14.02 18.12 2.10
N ARG A 129 -12.99 18.92 1.84
CA ARG A 129 -12.75 20.18 2.57
C ARG A 129 -13.86 21.21 2.36
N SER A 130 -14.40 21.32 1.15
CA SER A 130 -15.53 22.22 0.85
C SER A 130 -16.84 21.79 1.53
N ASN A 131 -16.94 20.53 1.98
CA ASN A 131 -18.02 20.00 2.80
C ASN A 131 -17.65 19.95 4.30
N ASN A 132 -16.67 20.75 4.73
CA ASN A 132 -16.22 20.89 6.12
C ASN A 132 -15.60 19.64 6.74
N PHE A 133 -15.07 18.72 5.93
CA PHE A 133 -14.31 17.58 6.43
C PHE A 133 -12.82 17.91 6.55
N THR A 134 -12.20 17.48 7.64
CA THR A 134 -10.75 17.67 7.87
C THR A 134 -9.98 16.49 7.32
N VAL A 135 -9.28 16.71 6.22
CA VAL A 135 -8.47 15.67 5.54
C VAL A 135 -7.13 16.22 5.08
N SER A 136 -6.13 15.35 5.07
CA SER A 136 -4.84 15.59 4.42
C SER A 136 -4.74 14.78 3.13
N SER A 137 -3.90 15.21 2.21
CA SER A 137 -3.67 14.47 0.97
C SER A 137 -2.20 14.39 0.61
N MET A 138 -1.82 13.30 -0.07
CA MET A 138 -0.46 13.09 -0.55
C MET A 138 -0.42 12.32 -1.87
N HIS A 139 0.39 12.78 -2.81
CA HIS A 139 0.69 12.04 -4.05
C HIS A 139 2.10 12.37 -4.58
N GLY A 140 2.52 11.62 -5.60
CA GLY A 140 3.90 11.65 -6.09
C GLY A 140 4.37 12.97 -6.72
N ASP A 141 3.46 13.86 -7.15
CA ASP A 141 3.84 15.16 -7.74
C ASP A 141 4.13 16.23 -6.69
N MET A 142 3.79 15.99 -5.43
CA MET A 142 4.14 16.89 -4.33
C MET A 142 5.64 16.86 -4.05
N PRO A 143 6.27 18.01 -3.72
CA PRO A 143 7.65 18.05 -3.30
C PRO A 143 7.92 17.14 -2.10
N GLN A 144 9.10 16.53 -2.04
CA GLN A 144 9.45 15.60 -0.95
C GLN A 144 9.29 16.23 0.44
N ARG A 145 9.70 17.49 0.60
CA ARG A 145 9.58 18.22 1.87
C ARG A 145 8.13 18.33 2.35
N GLU A 146 7.20 18.55 1.42
CA GLU A 146 5.77 18.62 1.73
C GLU A 146 5.24 17.25 2.14
N ARG A 147 5.60 16.19 1.41
CA ARG A 147 5.23 14.82 1.77
C ARG A 147 5.76 14.42 3.15
N ASP A 148 6.99 14.82 3.48
CA ASP A 148 7.59 14.52 4.78
C ASP A 148 6.85 15.26 5.93
N ALA A 149 6.40 16.49 5.70
CA ALA A 149 5.60 17.25 6.66
C ALA A 149 4.24 16.59 6.89
N ILE A 150 3.51 16.24 5.82
CA ILE A 150 2.23 15.54 5.90
C ILE A 150 2.36 14.22 6.65
N MET A 151 3.42 13.45 6.36
CA MET A 151 3.68 12.18 7.05
C MET A 151 4.01 12.36 8.52
N LYS A 152 4.70 13.42 8.89
CA LYS A 152 4.99 13.75 10.29
C LYS A 152 3.70 14.05 11.06
N GLU A 153 2.82 14.88 10.51
CA GLU A 153 1.52 15.21 11.10
C GLU A 153 0.62 13.97 11.20
N PHE A 154 0.63 13.11 10.20
CA PHE A 154 -0.13 11.88 10.23
C PHE A 154 0.40 10.89 11.27
N ARG A 155 1.72 10.74 11.43
CA ARG A 155 2.32 9.88 12.46
C ARG A 155 2.11 10.38 13.88
N SER A 156 2.09 11.69 14.09
CA SER A 156 1.80 12.29 15.40
C SER A 156 0.33 12.20 15.80
N GLY A 157 -0.57 11.92 14.83
CA GLY A 157 -2.01 11.88 15.05
C GLY A 157 -2.69 13.25 14.94
N ASP A 158 -1.95 14.29 14.53
CA ASP A 158 -2.49 15.63 14.32
C ASP A 158 -3.49 15.65 13.17
N THR A 159 -3.27 14.78 12.17
CA THR A 159 -4.23 14.49 11.10
C THR A 159 -4.64 13.03 11.17
N ARG A 160 -5.94 12.76 11.01
CA ARG A 160 -6.50 11.41 11.16
C ARG A 160 -6.92 10.76 9.87
N VAL A 161 -7.20 11.54 8.83
CA VAL A 161 -7.63 11.04 7.52
C VAL A 161 -6.67 11.50 6.45
N LEU A 162 -6.05 10.54 5.76
CA LEU A 162 -5.13 10.79 4.65
C LEU A 162 -5.72 10.24 3.35
N ILE A 163 -5.85 11.10 2.33
CA ILE A 163 -6.23 10.72 0.98
C ILE A 163 -4.97 10.62 0.13
N THR A 164 -4.73 9.48 -0.52
CA THR A 164 -3.46 9.25 -1.23
C THR A 164 -3.60 8.29 -2.41
N THR A 165 -2.55 8.20 -3.20
CA THR A 165 -2.37 7.16 -4.21
C THR A 165 -1.48 6.04 -3.65
N ASP A 166 -1.14 5.06 -4.49
CA ASP A 166 -0.26 3.95 -4.15
C ASP A 166 1.18 4.36 -3.76
N VAL A 167 1.55 5.63 -3.91
CA VAL A 167 2.82 6.15 -3.38
C VAL A 167 2.96 5.93 -1.88
N TRP A 168 1.83 5.86 -1.17
CA TRP A 168 1.79 5.60 0.27
C TRP A 168 1.61 4.11 0.62
N ALA A 169 1.17 3.27 -0.32
CA ALA A 169 0.79 1.89 -0.05
C ALA A 169 1.96 1.01 0.42
N ARG A 170 3.21 1.36 0.09
CA ARG A 170 4.40 0.53 0.35
C ARG A 170 5.42 1.25 1.21
N GLY A 171 6.14 0.47 2.03
CA GLY A 171 7.30 0.96 2.80
C GLY A 171 7.01 1.97 3.91
N ILE A 172 5.77 2.41 4.07
CA ILE A 172 5.38 3.38 5.09
C ILE A 172 4.62 2.65 6.20
N ASP A 173 5.15 2.75 7.39
CA ASP A 173 4.56 2.19 8.59
C ASP A 173 3.98 3.29 9.48
N VAL A 174 2.67 3.21 9.72
CA VAL A 174 1.97 4.03 10.70
C VAL A 174 1.17 3.10 11.59
N GLN A 175 1.65 2.91 12.79
CA GLN A 175 1.11 1.93 13.74
C GLN A 175 -0.37 2.14 14.10
N GLN A 176 -0.87 3.36 13.90
CA GLN A 176 -2.20 3.77 14.34
C GLN A 176 -3.28 3.62 13.26
N VAL A 177 -2.91 3.26 12.03
CA VAL A 177 -3.90 3.05 10.97
C VAL A 177 -4.68 1.77 11.23
N SER A 178 -5.97 1.92 11.48
CA SER A 178 -6.89 0.81 11.69
C SER A 178 -7.90 0.65 10.56
N LEU A 179 -8.08 1.67 9.74
CA LEU A 179 -9.05 1.69 8.66
C LEU A 179 -8.39 2.08 7.33
N VAL A 180 -8.62 1.26 6.31
CA VAL A 180 -8.26 1.57 4.92
C VAL A 180 -9.53 1.58 4.08
N ILE A 181 -9.72 2.62 3.28
CA ILE A 181 -10.79 2.70 2.30
C ILE A 181 -10.18 2.72 0.90
N ASN A 182 -10.53 1.75 0.09
CA ASN A 182 -10.30 1.80 -1.34
C ASN A 182 -11.46 2.54 -2.00
N TYR A 183 -11.34 3.87 -2.14
CA TYR A 183 -12.28 4.69 -2.89
C TYR A 183 -12.34 4.26 -4.37
N ASP A 184 -11.19 3.92 -4.90
CA ASP A 184 -11.03 3.16 -6.12
C ASP A 184 -10.38 1.82 -5.80
N LEU A 185 -10.95 0.72 -6.30
CA LEU A 185 -10.34 -0.60 -6.20
C LEU A 185 -8.99 -0.59 -6.93
N PRO A 186 -7.93 -1.19 -6.37
CA PRO A 186 -6.64 -1.23 -7.05
C PRO A 186 -6.70 -2.05 -8.35
N ASN A 187 -5.83 -1.69 -9.29
CA ASN A 187 -5.81 -2.31 -10.62
C ASN A 187 -5.25 -3.74 -10.64
N ASN A 188 -4.59 -4.16 -9.57
CA ASN A 188 -4.03 -5.51 -9.44
C ASN A 188 -4.04 -5.99 -7.98
N ARG A 189 -3.85 -7.30 -7.81
CA ARG A 189 -3.89 -8.00 -6.50
C ARG A 189 -2.78 -7.56 -5.57
N GLU A 190 -1.60 -7.34 -6.11
CA GLU A 190 -0.41 -6.96 -5.35
C GLU A 190 -0.61 -5.59 -4.68
N LEU A 191 -1.18 -4.64 -5.40
CA LEU A 191 -1.53 -3.34 -4.83
C LEU A 191 -2.60 -3.46 -3.74
N TYR A 192 -3.56 -4.38 -3.88
CA TYR A 192 -4.58 -4.59 -2.87
C TYR A 192 -3.97 -4.96 -1.52
N ILE A 193 -3.11 -5.98 -1.48
CA ILE A 193 -2.48 -6.40 -0.22
C ILE A 193 -1.57 -5.31 0.37
N HIS A 194 -0.89 -4.54 -0.47
CA HIS A 194 -0.06 -3.43 -0.02
C HIS A 194 -0.86 -2.28 0.56
N ARG A 195 -2.05 -1.99 0.02
CA ARG A 195 -2.95 -0.98 0.56
C ARG A 195 -3.54 -1.41 1.90
N ILE A 196 -4.21 -2.54 1.95
CA ILE A 196 -4.93 -2.97 3.15
C ILE A 196 -4.00 -3.45 4.26
N GLY A 197 -2.84 -3.97 3.95
CA GLY A 197 -1.80 -4.36 4.90
C GLY A 197 -1.25 -3.18 5.74
N ARG A 198 -1.79 -1.97 5.55
CA ARG A 198 -1.52 -0.82 6.43
C ARG A 198 -2.35 -0.85 7.71
N SER A 199 -3.52 -1.47 7.66
CA SER A 199 -4.35 -1.73 8.85
C SER A 199 -3.96 -3.07 9.51
N GLY A 200 -4.35 -3.29 10.74
CA GLY A 200 -4.16 -4.56 11.43
C GLY A 200 -2.72 -4.95 11.78
N ARG A 201 -1.75 -4.06 11.65
CA ARG A 201 -0.35 -4.35 11.99
C ARG A 201 -0.11 -4.54 13.49
N PHE A 202 0.93 -5.30 13.83
CA PHE A 202 1.34 -5.57 15.23
C PHE A 202 0.28 -6.26 16.07
N GLY A 203 -0.52 -7.18 15.47
CA GLY A 203 -1.57 -7.93 16.15
C GLY A 203 -2.84 -7.11 16.45
N ARG A 204 -2.96 -5.90 15.92
CA ARG A 204 -4.19 -5.10 16.01
C ARG A 204 -5.18 -5.54 14.94
N LYS A 205 -6.47 -5.42 15.27
CA LYS A 205 -7.54 -5.61 14.28
C LYS A 205 -7.57 -4.43 13.32
N GLY A 206 -7.69 -4.69 12.03
CA GLY A 206 -7.85 -3.69 10.98
C GLY A 206 -9.14 -3.89 10.22
N VAL A 207 -9.59 -2.84 9.55
CA VAL A 207 -10.76 -2.86 8.67
C VAL A 207 -10.37 -2.31 7.31
N ALA A 208 -10.78 -2.99 6.25
CA ALA A 208 -10.67 -2.53 4.88
C ALA A 208 -12.07 -2.44 4.25
N ILE A 209 -12.38 -1.29 3.66
CA ILE A 209 -13.65 -1.05 2.97
C ILE A 209 -13.36 -0.74 1.51
N ASN A 210 -14.01 -1.47 0.60
CA ASN A 210 -13.82 -1.33 -0.83
C ASN A 210 -15.08 -0.76 -1.47
N PHE A 211 -14.99 0.38 -2.15
CA PHE A 211 -16.08 0.88 -2.98
C PHE A 211 -16.01 0.19 -4.34
N VAL A 212 -17.06 -0.51 -4.70
CA VAL A 212 -17.08 -1.44 -5.83
C VAL A 212 -18.23 -1.08 -6.77
N ARG A 213 -17.90 -0.79 -8.02
CA ARG A 213 -18.87 -0.71 -9.10
C ARG A 213 -19.13 -2.09 -9.70
N SER A 214 -20.17 -2.20 -10.50
CA SER A 214 -20.50 -3.46 -11.19
C SER A 214 -19.32 -4.03 -12.00
N ASP A 215 -18.53 -3.15 -12.62
CA ASP A 215 -17.36 -3.53 -13.41
C ASP A 215 -16.20 -4.04 -12.55
N ASP A 216 -16.14 -3.64 -11.28
CA ASP A 216 -15.07 -3.99 -10.35
C ASP A 216 -15.28 -5.34 -9.67
N ILE A 217 -16.46 -5.92 -9.73
CA ILE A 217 -16.82 -7.17 -9.03
C ILE A 217 -15.90 -8.32 -9.44
N ARG A 218 -15.48 -8.37 -10.69
CA ARG A 218 -14.55 -9.41 -11.17
C ARG A 218 -13.20 -9.30 -10.48
N ILE A 219 -12.67 -8.09 -10.31
CA ILE A 219 -11.40 -7.84 -9.64
C ILE A 219 -11.52 -8.22 -8.16
N LEU A 220 -12.62 -7.86 -7.52
CA LEU A 220 -12.87 -8.20 -6.12
C LEU A 220 -12.89 -9.72 -5.89
N ARG A 221 -13.61 -10.46 -6.74
CA ARG A 221 -13.69 -11.95 -6.66
C ARG A 221 -12.36 -12.60 -6.98
N ASP A 222 -11.59 -12.06 -7.92
CA ASP A 222 -10.23 -12.52 -8.21
C ASP A 222 -9.30 -12.34 -7.01
N ILE A 223 -9.40 -11.22 -6.30
CA ILE A 223 -8.64 -10.96 -5.06
C ILE A 223 -9.01 -11.97 -3.97
N GLU A 224 -10.30 -12.19 -3.71
CA GLU A 224 -10.77 -13.19 -2.74
C GLU A 224 -10.22 -14.59 -3.03
N GLN A 225 -10.31 -15.00 -4.27
CA GLN A 225 -9.85 -16.33 -4.68
C GLN A 225 -8.33 -16.45 -4.59
N TYR A 226 -7.61 -15.43 -5.03
CA TYR A 226 -6.14 -15.46 -5.05
C TYR A 226 -5.51 -15.50 -3.65
N TYR A 227 -6.06 -14.74 -2.71
CA TYR A 227 -5.57 -14.66 -1.33
C TYR A 227 -6.31 -15.60 -0.38
N SER A 228 -7.22 -16.43 -0.87
CA SER A 228 -8.07 -17.31 -0.05
C SER A 228 -8.71 -16.56 1.12
N THR A 229 -9.20 -15.36 0.86
CA THR A 229 -9.77 -14.44 1.85
C THR A 229 -11.25 -14.19 1.57
N GLN A 230 -11.95 -13.65 2.55
CA GLN A 230 -13.36 -13.31 2.45
C GLN A 230 -13.54 -11.81 2.52
N ILE A 231 -14.25 -11.24 1.54
CA ILE A 231 -14.63 -9.83 1.49
C ILE A 231 -16.15 -9.78 1.51
N ASP A 232 -16.73 -9.42 2.65
CA ASP A 232 -18.15 -9.43 2.88
C ASP A 232 -18.81 -8.11 2.45
N GLU A 233 -20.11 -8.16 2.16
CA GLU A 233 -20.89 -6.94 2.02
C GLU A 233 -20.92 -6.20 3.34
N MET A 234 -20.76 -4.88 3.29
CA MET A 234 -20.69 -4.06 4.49
C MET A 234 -22.03 -4.05 5.22
N PRO A 235 -22.09 -4.36 6.53
CA PRO A 235 -23.31 -4.30 7.29
C PRO A 235 -23.81 -2.85 7.46
N MET A 236 -25.10 -2.67 7.68
CA MET A 236 -25.70 -1.33 7.82
C MET A 236 -25.19 -0.58 9.07
N ASN A 237 -24.77 -1.29 10.10
CA ASN A 237 -24.23 -0.67 11.32
C ASN A 237 -22.71 -0.77 11.33
N VAL A 238 -22.05 0.28 10.87
CA VAL A 238 -20.59 0.36 10.73
C VAL A 238 -19.89 0.58 12.07
N ALA A 239 -20.56 1.18 13.03
CA ALA A 239 -19.99 1.50 14.35
C ALA A 239 -19.51 0.27 15.13
N ASP A 240 -20.05 -0.91 14.84
CA ASP A 240 -19.67 -2.17 15.47
C ASP A 240 -18.42 -2.82 14.85
N LEU A 241 -17.85 -2.23 13.80
CA LEU A 241 -16.74 -2.82 13.02
C LEU A 241 -15.36 -2.31 13.44
N ILE A 242 -15.28 -1.16 14.07
CA ILE A 242 -14.07 -0.43 14.46
C ILE A 242 -13.97 -0.37 16.01
#